data_a04aa317744f12a3bd245ba42a4fd4f9
#
_entry.id   a04aa317744f12a3bd245ba42a4fd4f9
#
_cell.length_a   1.000
_cell.length_b   1.000
_cell.length_c   1.000
_cell.angle_alpha   90.00
_cell.angle_beta   90.00
_cell.angle_gamma   90.00
#
_symmetry.space_group_name_H-M   'P 1'
#
loop_
_entity.id
_entity.type
_entity.pdbx_description
1 polymer ?
#
loop_
_entity_poly.entity_id
_entity_poly.type
_entity_poly.pdbx_seq_one_letter_code
_entity_poly.pdbx_strand_id
1 'polypeptide(L)'
;GAYDGEYTTSGGWRSLGTEIASLDEARAGDVICYNGHVALYDGEGKIVEALNENAGITCDRPVDCDTILTIRRFAADDEIGETNAEKIWNYFLMHGFTKEGAAGIMGNIANEASTDLNPTLLEYGSTSRTSLSGEQYTNLVDAGIISRDEVIRSSRFGLYSGGRYGYGLCGFTDPTIKEYLCRYTIDLGKSLGSLSGHSRHSSFH
;
A
#
# COMPACT_ATOMS: atom_id res chain seq x y z
N GLY A 1 -5.19 -15.05 3.71
CA GLY A 1 -4.21 -15.04 2.62
C GLY A 1 -4.63 -14.07 1.55
N ALA A 2 -3.68 -13.61 0.76
CA ALA A 2 -3.93 -12.62 -0.31
C ALA A 2 -4.71 -13.19 -1.52
N TYR A 3 -5.07 -14.46 -1.49
CA TYR A 3 -5.84 -15.13 -2.55
C TYR A 3 -7.01 -15.90 -1.92
N ASP A 4 -8.21 -15.50 -2.25
CA ASP A 4 -9.49 -16.14 -1.86
C ASP A 4 -10.21 -16.80 -3.03
N GLY A 5 -9.50 -16.98 -4.15
CA GLY A 5 -10.00 -17.64 -5.34
C GLY A 5 -10.19 -19.13 -5.19
N GLU A 6 -10.71 -19.78 -6.25
CA GLU A 6 -10.84 -21.23 -6.29
C GLU A 6 -9.48 -21.93 -6.20
N TYR A 7 -9.50 -23.17 -5.67
CA TYR A 7 -8.30 -24.02 -5.63
C TYR A 7 -7.65 -24.12 -7.00
N THR A 8 -6.34 -23.87 -7.07
CA THR A 8 -5.57 -23.97 -8.30
C THR A 8 -4.30 -24.79 -8.12
N THR A 9 -3.79 -25.34 -9.20
CA THR A 9 -2.53 -26.09 -9.23
C THR A 9 -1.34 -25.13 -9.35
N SER A 10 -0.10 -25.64 -9.15
CA SER A 10 1.13 -24.88 -9.42
C SER A 10 1.17 -24.31 -10.85
N GLY A 11 0.59 -25.00 -11.82
CA GLY A 11 0.44 -24.50 -13.19
C GLY A 11 -0.56 -23.37 -13.32
N GLY A 12 -1.67 -23.41 -12.57
CA GLY A 12 -2.71 -22.38 -12.58
C GLY A 12 -2.23 -21.04 -12.03
N TRP A 13 -1.34 -21.06 -11.05
CA TRP A 13 -0.76 -19.83 -10.48
C TRP A 13 -0.08 -18.93 -11.52
N ARG A 14 0.42 -19.50 -12.62
CA ARG A 14 1.13 -18.77 -13.68
C ARG A 14 0.29 -17.74 -14.43
N SER A 15 -1.03 -17.91 -14.42
CA SER A 15 -1.98 -17.02 -15.10
C SER A 15 -2.77 -16.11 -14.18
N LEU A 16 -2.53 -16.19 -12.86
CA LEU A 16 -3.23 -15.40 -11.85
C LEU A 16 -2.37 -14.22 -11.38
N GLY A 17 -3.00 -13.21 -10.80
CA GLY A 17 -2.31 -12.02 -10.30
C GLY A 17 -1.64 -11.18 -11.39
N THR A 18 -0.82 -10.24 -10.98
CA THR A 18 -0.04 -9.37 -11.87
C THR A 18 1.31 -10.00 -12.18
N GLU A 19 1.69 -10.04 -13.47
CA GLU A 19 3.02 -10.51 -13.87
C GLU A 19 4.09 -9.48 -13.54
N ILE A 20 5.18 -9.93 -12.93
CA ILE A 20 6.38 -9.15 -12.64
C ILE A 20 7.44 -9.52 -13.66
N ALA A 21 7.97 -8.52 -14.35
CA ALA A 21 8.79 -8.72 -15.53
C ALA A 21 10.15 -9.37 -15.24
N SER A 22 10.71 -9.14 -14.05
CA SER A 22 12.03 -9.67 -13.68
C SER A 22 12.16 -9.89 -12.17
N LEU A 23 13.18 -10.66 -11.77
CA LEU A 23 13.50 -10.87 -10.37
C LEU A 23 13.96 -9.56 -9.68
N ASP A 24 14.55 -8.63 -10.43
CA ASP A 24 14.95 -7.32 -9.91
C ASP A 24 13.76 -6.45 -9.47
N GLU A 25 12.59 -6.70 -10.07
CA GLU A 25 11.33 -6.02 -9.69
C GLU A 25 10.53 -6.80 -8.64
N ALA A 26 10.96 -8.03 -8.32
CA ALA A 26 10.28 -8.88 -7.36
C ALA A 26 10.42 -8.34 -5.94
N ARG A 27 9.37 -8.56 -5.13
CA ARG A 27 9.29 -8.13 -3.73
C ARG A 27 8.90 -9.30 -2.84
N ALA A 28 9.21 -9.19 -1.57
CA ALA A 28 8.76 -10.16 -0.58
C ALA A 28 7.25 -10.41 -0.68
N GLY A 29 6.86 -11.67 -0.75
CA GLY A 29 5.46 -12.11 -0.93
C GLY A 29 5.04 -12.34 -2.38
N ASP A 30 5.86 -12.01 -3.38
CA ASP A 30 5.60 -12.40 -4.76
C ASP A 30 5.70 -13.93 -4.90
N VAL A 31 4.85 -14.50 -5.75
CA VAL A 31 4.83 -15.94 -6.04
C VAL A 31 5.80 -16.23 -7.19
N ILE A 32 6.81 -17.01 -6.91
CA ILE A 32 7.74 -17.55 -7.92
C ILE A 32 7.17 -18.85 -8.45
N CYS A 33 6.94 -18.93 -9.75
CA CYS A 33 6.40 -20.10 -10.40
C CYS A 33 7.51 -20.86 -11.13
N TYR A 34 7.72 -22.11 -10.74
CA TYR A 34 8.62 -23.06 -11.37
C TYR A 34 7.83 -24.13 -12.16
N ASN A 35 8.54 -25.08 -12.75
CA ASN A 35 7.90 -26.20 -13.36
C ASN A 35 7.35 -27.17 -12.30
N GLY A 36 6.04 -27.22 -12.17
CA GLY A 36 5.37 -28.10 -11.21
C GLY A 36 5.41 -27.64 -9.75
N HIS A 37 5.96 -26.44 -9.46
CA HIS A 37 6.10 -25.92 -8.11
C HIS A 37 5.88 -24.40 -8.05
N VAL A 38 5.52 -23.91 -6.87
CA VAL A 38 5.41 -22.49 -6.56
C VAL A 38 5.97 -22.21 -5.16
N ALA A 39 6.54 -21.03 -4.98
CA ALA A 39 7.07 -20.57 -3.70
C ALA A 39 6.83 -19.08 -3.51
N LEU A 40 6.92 -18.57 -2.30
CA LEU A 40 6.90 -17.15 -1.99
C LEU A 40 8.33 -16.61 -1.96
N TYR A 41 8.56 -15.49 -2.63
CA TYR A 41 9.83 -14.78 -2.55
C TYR A 41 9.97 -14.05 -1.21
N ASP A 42 11.12 -14.12 -0.55
CA ASP A 42 11.38 -13.46 0.72
C ASP A 42 11.83 -12.00 0.57
N GLY A 43 12.16 -11.57 -0.66
CA GLY A 43 12.70 -10.24 -0.96
C GLY A 43 14.22 -10.14 -0.88
N GLU A 44 14.92 -11.19 -0.43
CA GLU A 44 16.37 -11.21 -0.17
C GLU A 44 17.09 -12.34 -0.94
N GLY A 45 16.48 -12.87 -1.99
CA GLY A 45 17.08 -13.90 -2.86
C GLY A 45 16.75 -15.33 -2.46
N LYS A 46 15.83 -15.53 -1.51
CA LYS A 46 15.39 -16.86 -1.07
C LYS A 46 13.89 -17.03 -1.23
N ILE A 47 13.43 -18.25 -1.01
CA ILE A 47 12.02 -18.63 -1.12
C ILE A 47 11.52 -19.31 0.15
N VAL A 48 10.24 -19.12 0.43
CA VAL A 48 9.46 -19.85 1.42
C VAL A 48 8.50 -20.76 0.67
N GLU A 49 8.55 -22.06 0.95
CA GLU A 49 7.82 -23.07 0.19
C GLU A 49 7.40 -24.27 1.04
N ALA A 50 6.32 -24.93 0.64
CA ALA A 50 6.02 -26.29 1.07
C ALA A 50 6.77 -27.27 0.15
N LEU A 51 7.98 -27.67 0.57
CA LEU A 51 8.90 -28.41 -0.32
C LEU A 51 8.41 -29.83 -0.60
N ASN A 52 8.16 -30.62 0.43
CA ASN A 52 7.60 -31.98 0.34
C ASN A 52 7.14 -32.46 1.73
N GLU A 53 6.52 -33.64 1.79
CA GLU A 53 5.99 -34.20 3.03
C GLU A 53 7.04 -34.42 4.12
N ASN A 54 8.29 -34.70 3.75
CA ASN A 54 9.37 -34.95 4.71
C ASN A 54 10.02 -33.66 5.23
N ALA A 55 10.24 -32.67 4.35
CA ALA A 55 10.88 -31.41 4.69
C ALA A 55 9.90 -30.38 5.26
N GLY A 56 8.62 -30.50 4.92
CA GLY A 56 7.60 -29.53 5.31
C GLY A 56 7.80 -28.17 4.66
N ILE A 57 7.64 -27.11 5.45
CA ILE A 57 7.88 -25.73 5.00
C ILE A 57 9.36 -25.41 5.20
N THR A 58 10.01 -24.89 4.15
CA THR A 58 11.40 -24.41 4.17
C THR A 58 11.48 -22.95 3.76
N CYS A 59 12.53 -22.25 4.17
CA CYS A 59 12.71 -20.82 3.91
C CYS A 59 14.15 -20.41 3.57
N ASP A 60 15.00 -21.36 3.19
CA ASP A 60 16.44 -21.17 3.04
C ASP A 60 16.96 -21.47 1.63
N ARG A 61 16.11 -21.99 0.74
CA ARG A 61 16.51 -22.27 -0.65
C ARG A 61 16.65 -20.96 -1.45
N PRO A 62 17.69 -20.87 -2.31
CA PRO A 62 17.83 -19.74 -3.22
C PRO A 62 16.64 -19.66 -4.20
N VAL A 63 16.26 -18.47 -4.59
CA VAL A 63 15.17 -18.24 -5.55
C VAL A 63 15.46 -18.79 -6.94
N ASP A 64 16.74 -18.93 -7.30
CA ASP A 64 17.24 -19.51 -8.56
C ASP A 64 17.52 -21.01 -8.47
N CYS A 65 17.00 -21.69 -7.45
CA CYS A 65 17.17 -23.14 -7.25
C CYS A 65 16.59 -24.00 -8.38
N ASP A 66 15.72 -23.42 -9.21
CA ASP A 66 15.16 -24.00 -10.44
C ASP A 66 14.84 -22.88 -11.44
N THR A 67 14.48 -23.24 -12.66
CA THR A 67 14.11 -22.27 -13.71
C THR A 67 12.83 -21.54 -13.34
N ILE A 68 12.93 -20.23 -13.15
CA ILE A 68 11.77 -19.35 -12.95
C ILE A 68 11.01 -19.21 -14.25
N LEU A 69 9.74 -19.61 -14.26
CA LEU A 69 8.87 -19.51 -15.45
C LEU A 69 8.11 -18.20 -15.52
N THR A 70 7.66 -17.71 -14.36
CA THR A 70 7.03 -16.39 -14.21
C THR A 70 7.01 -16.02 -12.73
N ILE A 71 6.93 -14.73 -12.47
CA ILE A 71 6.77 -14.16 -11.12
C ILE A 71 5.40 -13.51 -11.07
N ARG A 72 4.62 -13.78 -10.03
CA ARG A 72 3.25 -13.29 -9.89
C ARG A 72 3.06 -12.57 -8.58
N ARG A 73 2.53 -11.35 -8.64
CA ARG A 73 2.17 -10.55 -7.47
C ARG A 73 0.70 -10.72 -7.16
N PHE A 74 0.41 -11.21 -5.96
CA PHE A 74 -0.93 -11.34 -5.39
C PHE A 74 -1.13 -10.42 -4.18
N ALA A 75 -0.04 -9.88 -3.61
CA ALA A 75 -0.21 -8.67 -2.85
C ALA A 75 -0.81 -7.69 -3.84
N ALA A 76 -2.08 -7.43 -3.67
CA ALA A 76 -2.69 -6.33 -4.34
C ALA A 76 -1.74 -5.15 -4.16
N ASP A 77 -1.46 -4.39 -5.19
CA ASP A 77 -1.46 -2.97 -4.97
C ASP A 77 -2.68 -2.78 -4.07
N ASP A 78 -2.49 -2.25 -2.89
CA ASP A 78 -3.48 -2.22 -1.78
C ASP A 78 -4.79 -1.51 -2.16
N GLU A 79 -5.20 -1.58 -3.41
CA GLU A 79 -6.26 -0.83 -4.06
C GLU A 79 -7.19 -1.73 -4.89
N ILE A 80 -7.56 -2.91 -4.36
CA ILE A 80 -8.60 -3.74 -4.97
C ILE A 80 -9.95 -3.06 -4.77
N GLY A 81 -10.56 -2.66 -5.87
CA GLY A 81 -11.86 -2.00 -5.93
C GLY A 81 -11.89 -0.89 -6.97
N GLU A 82 -13.06 -0.48 -7.39
CA GLU A 82 -13.24 0.62 -8.33
C GLU A 82 -13.30 1.97 -7.61
N THR A 83 -13.96 2.01 -6.45
CA THR A 83 -14.10 3.21 -5.62
C THR A 83 -13.11 3.23 -4.45
N ASN A 84 -12.81 4.40 -3.91
CA ASN A 84 -12.00 4.53 -2.70
C ASN A 84 -12.59 3.73 -1.53
N ALA A 85 -13.92 3.72 -1.41
CA ALA A 85 -14.61 2.96 -0.37
C ALA A 85 -14.35 1.46 -0.49
N GLU A 86 -14.45 0.90 -1.70
CA GLU A 86 -14.17 -0.52 -1.95
C GLU A 86 -12.71 -0.87 -1.70
N LYS A 87 -11.79 -0.01 -2.14
CA LYS A 87 -10.36 -0.19 -1.93
C LYS A 87 -10.00 -0.22 -0.45
N ILE A 88 -10.50 0.73 0.34
CA ILE A 88 -10.29 0.80 1.78
C ILE A 88 -10.94 -0.39 2.49
N TRP A 89 -12.17 -0.75 2.10
CA TRP A 89 -12.87 -1.91 2.63
C TRP A 89 -12.08 -3.19 2.43
N ASN A 90 -11.67 -3.45 1.19
CA ASN A 90 -10.91 -4.63 0.83
C ASN A 90 -9.56 -4.66 1.53
N TYR A 91 -8.88 -3.51 1.63
CA TYR A 91 -7.64 -3.39 2.40
C TYR A 91 -7.82 -3.89 3.84
N PHE A 92 -8.83 -3.41 4.57
CA PHE A 92 -9.05 -3.84 5.95
C PHE A 92 -9.37 -5.33 6.08
N LEU A 93 -10.22 -5.86 5.20
CA LEU A 93 -10.54 -7.30 5.22
C LEU A 93 -9.31 -8.17 4.94
N MET A 94 -8.47 -7.77 3.98
CA MET A 94 -7.22 -8.47 3.67
C MET A 94 -6.21 -8.44 4.81
N HIS A 95 -6.25 -7.41 5.64
CA HIS A 95 -5.39 -7.28 6.83
C HIS A 95 -6.04 -7.85 8.10
N GLY A 96 -7.08 -8.67 7.97
CA GLY A 96 -7.66 -9.44 9.06
C GLY A 96 -8.67 -8.70 9.93
N PHE A 97 -9.13 -7.53 9.51
CA PHE A 97 -10.22 -6.84 10.21
C PHE A 97 -11.55 -7.57 9.99
N THR A 98 -12.42 -7.59 11.00
CA THR A 98 -13.80 -8.03 10.80
C THR A 98 -14.57 -7.01 9.98
N LYS A 99 -15.67 -7.44 9.36
CA LYS A 99 -16.54 -6.53 8.60
C LYS A 99 -17.06 -5.36 9.46
N GLU A 100 -17.42 -5.66 10.71
CA GLU A 100 -17.89 -4.66 11.69
C GLU A 100 -16.78 -3.67 12.05
N GLY A 101 -15.56 -4.16 12.26
CA GLY A 101 -14.39 -3.33 12.53
C GLY A 101 -14.05 -2.43 11.32
N ALA A 102 -14.02 -2.99 10.12
CA ALA A 102 -13.79 -2.23 8.89
C ALA A 102 -14.87 -1.15 8.69
N ALA A 103 -16.15 -1.49 8.88
CA ALA A 103 -17.25 -0.54 8.76
C ALA A 103 -17.15 0.60 9.78
N GLY A 104 -16.78 0.31 11.03
CA GLY A 104 -16.58 1.31 12.07
C GLY A 104 -15.46 2.30 11.73
N ILE A 105 -14.31 1.80 11.26
CA ILE A 105 -13.18 2.64 10.85
C ILE A 105 -13.56 3.49 9.63
N MET A 106 -14.20 2.90 8.63
CA MET A 106 -14.63 3.62 7.43
C MET A 106 -15.65 4.72 7.75
N GLY A 107 -16.55 4.48 8.71
CA GLY A 107 -17.48 5.51 9.18
C GLY A 107 -16.77 6.73 9.80
N ASN A 108 -15.71 6.51 10.56
CA ASN A 108 -14.88 7.60 11.09
C ASN A 108 -14.13 8.33 9.97
N ILE A 109 -13.51 7.59 9.05
CA ILE A 109 -12.80 8.19 7.90
C ILE A 109 -13.75 9.03 7.05
N ALA A 110 -14.97 8.56 6.77
CA ALA A 110 -15.95 9.29 5.99
C ALA A 110 -16.40 10.61 6.64
N ASN A 111 -16.35 10.66 7.97
CA ASN A 111 -16.64 11.88 8.72
C ASN A 111 -15.49 12.90 8.67
N GLU A 112 -14.26 12.44 8.55
CA GLU A 112 -13.04 13.28 8.54
C GLU A 112 -12.64 13.72 7.12
N ALA A 113 -12.72 12.81 6.14
CA ALA A 113 -12.13 12.98 4.82
C ALA A 113 -13.09 13.39 3.71
N SER A 114 -14.38 13.36 3.93
CA SER A 114 -15.47 13.47 2.95
C SER A 114 -16.09 12.12 2.56
N THR A 115 -17.29 12.17 1.98
CA THR A 115 -18.06 10.96 1.63
C THR A 115 -17.47 10.12 0.52
N ASP A 116 -16.56 10.66 -0.28
CA ASP A 116 -15.82 9.96 -1.34
C ASP A 116 -14.50 9.34 -0.88
N LEU A 117 -14.19 9.49 0.43
CA LEU A 117 -12.98 8.93 1.06
C LEU A 117 -11.70 9.29 0.27
N ASN A 118 -11.54 10.56 -0.03
CA ASN A 118 -10.47 11.06 -0.89
C ASN A 118 -9.11 11.06 -0.16
N PRO A 119 -8.12 10.24 -0.58
CA PRO A 119 -6.80 10.17 0.06
C PRO A 119 -5.92 11.39 -0.23
N THR A 120 -6.29 12.23 -1.18
CA THR A 120 -5.55 13.45 -1.52
C THR A 120 -6.14 14.70 -0.88
N LEU A 121 -7.12 14.55 0.02
CA LEU A 121 -7.74 15.70 0.67
C LEU A 121 -6.69 16.54 1.41
N LEU A 122 -6.61 17.81 1.06
CA LEU A 122 -5.78 18.80 1.73
C LEU A 122 -6.69 19.72 2.55
N GLU A 123 -6.47 19.78 3.84
CA GLU A 123 -7.23 20.64 4.74
C GLU A 123 -6.93 22.12 4.44
N TYR A 124 -7.97 22.86 4.14
CA TYR A 124 -7.91 24.31 4.00
C TYR A 124 -8.47 24.96 5.26
N GLY A 125 -7.59 25.43 6.14
CA GLY A 125 -8.02 26.35 7.16
C GLY A 125 -8.47 27.69 6.56
N SER A 126 -9.31 28.42 7.25
CA SER A 126 -9.79 29.79 6.83
C SER A 126 -8.66 30.80 6.58
N THR A 127 -7.43 30.41 6.84
CA THR A 127 -6.18 31.20 6.72
C THR A 127 -5.19 30.57 5.75
N SER A 128 -5.56 29.51 5.02
CA SER A 128 -4.70 28.90 3.99
C SER A 128 -4.43 29.91 2.86
N ARG A 129 -3.16 30.11 2.54
CA ARG A 129 -2.73 30.98 1.44
C ARG A 129 -2.46 30.23 0.13
N THR A 130 -2.73 28.95 0.08
CA THR A 130 -2.55 28.17 -1.14
C THR A 130 -3.88 28.00 -1.86
N SER A 131 -3.83 28.07 -3.18
CA SER A 131 -4.93 27.71 -4.07
C SER A 131 -4.80 26.28 -4.63
N LEU A 132 -3.79 25.51 -4.15
CA LEU A 132 -3.57 24.16 -4.63
C LEU A 132 -4.70 23.24 -4.18
N SER A 133 -5.24 22.44 -5.10
CA SER A 133 -6.04 21.29 -4.71
C SER A 133 -5.16 20.20 -4.06
N GLY A 134 -5.78 19.29 -3.32
CA GLY A 134 -5.06 18.17 -2.73
C GLY A 134 -4.36 17.30 -3.79
N GLU A 135 -4.98 17.12 -4.94
CA GLU A 135 -4.39 16.41 -6.08
C GLU A 135 -3.17 17.15 -6.64
N GLN A 136 -3.26 18.47 -6.82
CA GLN A 136 -2.12 19.28 -7.26
C GLN A 136 -0.96 19.21 -6.26
N TYR A 137 -1.26 19.25 -4.96
CA TYR A 137 -0.25 19.10 -3.91
C TYR A 137 0.41 17.71 -4.00
N THR A 138 -0.37 16.65 -4.13
CA THR A 138 0.10 15.27 -4.28
C THR A 138 1.04 15.15 -5.49
N ASN A 139 0.62 15.67 -6.65
CA ASN A 139 1.44 15.63 -7.86
C ASN A 139 2.78 16.36 -7.71
N LEU A 140 2.84 17.45 -6.95
CA LEU A 140 4.09 18.17 -6.68
C LEU A 140 5.02 17.37 -5.75
N VAL A 141 4.45 16.63 -4.79
CA VAL A 141 5.22 15.73 -3.92
C VAL A 141 5.75 14.54 -4.71
N ASP A 142 4.89 13.90 -5.49
CA ASP A 142 5.26 12.73 -6.31
C ASP A 142 6.32 13.08 -7.38
N ALA A 143 6.31 14.31 -7.88
CA ALA A 143 7.33 14.84 -8.76
C ALA A 143 8.64 15.27 -8.04
N GLY A 144 8.71 15.15 -6.72
CA GLY A 144 9.88 15.57 -5.92
C GLY A 144 10.06 17.10 -5.81
N ILE A 145 9.09 17.88 -6.26
CA ILE A 145 9.11 19.36 -6.17
C ILE A 145 8.87 19.81 -4.72
N ILE A 146 8.00 19.09 -4.01
CA ILE A 146 7.83 19.19 -2.57
C ILE A 146 8.55 17.99 -1.97
N SER A 147 9.54 18.26 -1.13
CA SER A 147 10.32 17.21 -0.50
C SER A 147 9.57 16.53 0.63
N ARG A 148 9.98 15.31 0.98
CA ARG A 148 9.49 14.54 2.13
C ARG A 148 9.51 15.37 3.43
N ASP A 149 10.59 16.09 3.69
CA ASP A 149 10.76 16.95 4.86
C ASP A 149 9.73 18.10 4.89
N GLU A 150 9.44 18.68 3.74
CA GLU A 150 8.44 19.74 3.62
C GLU A 150 7.02 19.19 3.85
N VAL A 151 6.72 17.97 3.43
CA VAL A 151 5.46 17.28 3.75
C VAL A 151 5.31 17.10 5.25
N ILE A 152 6.33 16.53 5.91
CA ILE A 152 6.32 16.25 7.35
C ILE A 152 6.14 17.53 8.17
N ARG A 153 6.90 18.57 7.84
CA ARG A 153 6.90 19.84 8.59
C ARG A 153 5.78 20.80 8.19
N SER A 154 5.02 20.46 7.14
CA SER A 154 4.01 21.36 6.55
C SER A 154 4.58 22.74 6.20
N SER A 155 5.84 22.80 5.74
CA SER A 155 6.62 24.05 5.68
C SER A 155 6.47 24.81 4.37
N ARG A 156 5.85 24.21 3.35
CA ARG A 156 5.74 24.84 2.03
C ARG A 156 4.39 25.54 1.83
N PHE A 157 4.40 26.56 0.97
CA PHE A 157 3.24 27.39 0.57
C PHE A 157 2.66 28.30 1.62
N GLY A 158 3.37 28.60 2.69
CA GLY A 158 2.90 29.55 3.69
C GLY A 158 1.56 29.16 4.31
N LEU A 159 1.27 27.87 4.31
CA LEU A 159 0.14 27.28 4.99
C LEU A 159 0.37 27.48 6.49
N TYR A 160 0.15 28.66 6.97
CA TYR A 160 0.32 29.12 8.34
C TYR A 160 1.72 29.57 8.80
N SER A 161 1.80 30.75 9.36
CA SER A 161 2.83 31.06 10.35
C SER A 161 2.54 30.23 11.61
N GLY A 162 3.18 29.06 11.74
CA GLY A 162 3.05 28.15 12.86
C GLY A 162 1.94 27.10 12.77
N GLY A 163 1.16 27.04 11.68
CA GLY A 163 0.09 26.07 11.49
C GLY A 163 0.52 24.86 10.68
N ARG A 164 -0.01 23.74 11.06
CA ARG A 164 0.09 22.48 10.33
C ARG A 164 -1.19 22.31 9.54
N TYR A 165 -1.11 21.77 8.32
CA TYR A 165 -2.29 21.43 7.55
C TYR A 165 -2.51 19.92 7.58
N GLY A 166 -3.79 19.50 7.57
CA GLY A 166 -4.18 18.12 7.43
C GLY A 166 -4.04 17.65 5.98
N TYR A 167 -3.63 16.41 5.79
CA TYR A 167 -3.57 15.78 4.49
C TYR A 167 -4.08 14.34 4.59
N GLY A 168 -4.80 13.90 3.55
CA GLY A 168 -5.22 12.52 3.38
C GLY A 168 -6.48 12.14 4.13
N LEU A 169 -6.75 10.84 4.20
CA LEU A 169 -8.02 10.25 4.68
C LEU A 169 -8.41 10.65 6.10
N CYS A 170 -7.45 10.93 6.97
CA CYS A 170 -7.70 11.29 8.36
C CYS A 170 -7.16 12.69 8.72
N GLY A 171 -6.96 13.55 7.72
CA GLY A 171 -6.49 14.91 7.95
C GLY A 171 -5.18 14.95 8.74
N PHE A 172 -4.20 14.12 8.39
CA PHE A 172 -2.95 13.98 9.12
C PHE A 172 -2.21 15.31 9.27
N THR A 173 -2.17 15.85 10.49
CA THR A 173 -1.53 17.14 10.82
C THR A 173 -0.23 16.98 11.58
N ASP A 174 -0.12 15.95 12.42
CA ASP A 174 1.07 15.71 13.25
C ASP A 174 2.28 15.27 12.42
N PRO A 175 3.48 15.85 12.64
CA PRO A 175 4.68 15.46 11.89
C PRO A 175 5.05 13.98 12.03
N THR A 176 4.84 13.37 13.20
CA THR A 176 5.13 11.95 13.41
C THR A 176 4.23 11.09 12.53
N ILE A 177 2.96 11.48 12.46
CA ILE A 177 1.97 10.77 11.63
C ILE A 177 2.28 10.95 10.14
N LYS A 178 2.64 12.16 9.72
CA LYS A 178 3.09 12.42 8.35
C LYS A 178 4.39 11.69 7.99
N GLU A 179 5.27 11.49 8.94
CA GLU A 179 6.45 10.67 8.75
C GLU A 179 6.09 9.20 8.46
N TYR A 180 5.13 8.63 9.19
CA TYR A 180 4.62 7.29 8.88
C TYR A 180 3.97 7.23 7.50
N LEU A 181 3.13 8.22 7.14
CA LEU A 181 2.56 8.28 5.80
C LEU A 181 3.65 8.29 4.73
N CYS A 182 4.66 9.14 4.85
CA CYS A 182 5.78 9.19 3.91
C CYS A 182 6.54 7.86 3.82
N ARG A 183 6.73 7.18 4.97
CA ARG A 183 7.38 5.86 5.02
C ARG A 183 6.62 4.80 4.23
N TYR A 184 5.28 4.83 4.24
CA TYR A 184 4.45 3.86 3.53
C TYR A 184 4.04 4.30 2.11
N THR A 185 4.46 5.47 1.70
CA THR A 185 4.22 6.04 0.35
C THR A 185 5.53 6.37 -0.33
N ILE A 186 6.05 7.57 -0.15
CA ILE A 186 7.23 8.11 -0.84
C ILE A 186 8.45 7.19 -0.71
N ASP A 187 8.75 6.71 0.51
CA ASP A 187 9.92 5.87 0.77
C ASP A 187 9.81 4.48 0.09
N LEU A 188 8.61 4.07 -0.31
CA LEU A 188 8.34 2.85 -1.08
C LEU A 188 8.13 3.12 -2.57
N GLY A 189 8.36 4.34 -3.04
CA GLY A 189 8.15 4.72 -4.44
C GLY A 189 6.67 4.78 -4.85
N LYS A 190 5.76 4.89 -3.88
CA LYS A 190 4.32 5.05 -4.12
C LYS A 190 3.93 6.53 -4.08
N SER A 191 2.82 6.89 -4.74
CA SER A 191 2.23 8.22 -4.60
C SER A 191 1.90 8.55 -3.15
N LEU A 192 2.07 9.81 -2.75
CA LEU A 192 1.62 10.30 -1.45
C LEU A 192 0.12 10.07 -1.25
N GLY A 193 -0.67 10.13 -2.32
CA GLY A 193 -2.12 9.86 -2.33
C GLY A 193 -2.50 8.38 -2.38
N SER A 194 -1.55 7.44 -2.30
CA SER A 194 -1.85 6.00 -2.31
C SER A 194 -2.70 5.60 -1.10
N LEU A 195 -3.84 4.98 -1.34
CA LEU A 195 -4.75 4.49 -0.29
C LEU A 195 -4.08 3.49 0.64
N SER A 196 -3.16 2.68 0.15
CA SER A 196 -2.42 1.72 0.96
C SER A 196 -1.56 2.38 2.04
N GLY A 197 -0.93 3.50 1.73
CA GLY A 197 -0.18 4.27 2.72
C GLY A 197 -1.08 4.86 3.80
N HIS A 198 -2.23 5.38 3.42
CA HIS A 198 -3.21 5.98 4.32
C HIS A 198 -3.91 4.94 5.21
N SER A 199 -4.31 3.80 4.65
CA SER A 199 -5.05 2.77 5.37
C SER A 199 -4.20 2.06 6.42
N ARG A 200 -2.89 1.86 6.18
CA ARG A 200 -1.96 1.29 7.18
C ARG A 200 -1.89 2.11 8.46
N HIS A 201 -1.96 3.43 8.33
CA HIS A 201 -1.91 4.30 9.50
C HIS A 201 -3.24 4.36 10.25
N SER A 202 -4.37 4.32 9.54
CA SER A 202 -5.72 4.35 10.14
C SER A 202 -6.03 3.12 11.02
N SER A 203 -5.25 2.04 10.92
CA SER A 203 -5.42 0.83 11.73
C SER A 203 -4.80 0.90 13.14
N PHE A 204 -4.08 1.98 13.50
CA PHE A 204 -3.37 2.11 14.78
C PHE A 204 -4.02 3.13 15.74
N HIS A 205 -5.20 3.63 15.43
CA HIS A 205 -6.01 4.52 16.29
C HIS A 205 -7.42 3.90 16.56
#